data_bede9d91710fcf817df460b4ce828383
#
_entry.id   bede9d91710fcf817df460b4ce828383
#
_cell.length_a   1.000
_cell.length_b   1.000
_cell.length_c   1.000
_cell.angle_alpha   90.00
_cell.angle_beta   90.00
_cell.angle_gamma   90.00
#
_symmetry.space_group_name_H-M   'P 1'
#
loop_
_entity.id
_entity.type
_entity.pdbx_description
1 polymer ?
#
loop_
_entity_poly.entity_id
_entity_poly.type
_entity_poly.pdbx_seq_one_letter_code
_entity_poly.pdbx_strand_id
1 'polypeptide(L)'
;SGLVGSEMCIRDRVDSVYPKYGVIPTLFLAPNFSTDSEVAAIMAAKAENINGLFTGKAIIDADTETVKVYSDVPAWKSKNNITQPSQLVTWPKYTLGGKIYHSSVHQAGIMSKTDATEDLGGGSPCESASNKTIQIDGMALADGTEVLLDLVKANYLNSNGIITALNLTGSFVSWGNETACYPANTDVTDYFYCVSRMFSWVANSVILSMWSKVDKKLNKRLIESVTQSINIWLNGLMAEEKILGGRVEFLEEENTTADLLAGKAKFHIYLTPPSPAKELDFVLEYDVSYLENIFA
;
A
#
# COMPACT_ATOMS: atom_id res chain seq x y z
N SER A 1 -5.08 1.11 32.72
CA SER A 1 -5.71 -0.24 32.74
C SER A 1 -6.83 -0.41 31.69
N GLY A 2 -7.25 0.63 31.00
CA GLY A 2 -8.28 0.55 29.94
C GLY A 2 -7.76 0.18 28.56
N LEU A 3 -6.52 0.52 28.25
CA LEU A 3 -5.88 0.28 26.94
C LEU A 3 -5.61 -1.22 26.70
N VAL A 4 -5.10 -1.96 27.69
CA VAL A 4 -4.79 -3.40 27.54
C VAL A 4 -6.02 -4.24 27.17
N GLY A 5 -7.20 -3.87 27.65
CA GLY A 5 -8.45 -4.55 27.27
C GLY A 5 -8.92 -4.26 25.84
N SER A 6 -8.67 -3.03 25.34
CA SER A 6 -9.01 -2.64 23.96
C SER A 6 -8.02 -3.21 22.93
N GLU A 7 -6.77 -3.35 23.29
CA GLU A 7 -5.70 -3.95 22.46
C GLU A 7 -5.98 -5.43 22.16
N MET A 8 -6.30 -6.23 23.19
CA MET A 8 -6.73 -7.63 23.00
C MET A 8 -7.99 -7.73 22.12
N CYS A 9 -8.96 -6.83 22.30
CA CYS A 9 -10.18 -6.84 21.49
C CYS A 9 -9.96 -6.55 20.00
N ILE A 10 -9.08 -5.61 19.65
CA ILE A 10 -8.75 -5.30 18.24
C ILE A 10 -8.02 -6.48 17.62
N ARG A 11 -7.05 -7.03 18.33
CA ARG A 11 -6.23 -8.16 17.89
C ARG A 11 -7.08 -9.39 17.59
N ASP A 12 -7.95 -9.77 18.51
CA ASP A 12 -8.81 -10.95 18.38
C ASP A 12 -9.90 -10.77 17.29
N ARG A 13 -10.39 -9.53 17.12
CA ARG A 13 -11.40 -9.24 16.10
C ARG A 13 -10.84 -9.31 14.68
N VAL A 14 -9.64 -8.81 14.43
CA VAL A 14 -8.98 -8.90 13.11
C VAL A 14 -8.82 -10.36 12.71
N ASP A 15 -8.29 -11.19 13.61
CA ASP A 15 -8.07 -12.60 13.34
C ASP A 15 -9.38 -13.40 13.15
N SER A 16 -10.50 -12.90 13.65
CA SER A 16 -11.81 -13.52 13.48
C SER A 16 -12.49 -13.18 12.13
N VAL A 17 -12.02 -12.17 11.41
CA VAL A 17 -12.66 -11.69 10.16
C VAL A 17 -12.63 -12.77 9.09
N TYR A 18 -11.46 -13.32 8.80
CA TYR A 18 -11.33 -14.31 7.74
C TYR A 18 -12.09 -15.62 8.06
N PRO A 19 -11.95 -16.26 9.25
CA PRO A 19 -12.70 -17.44 9.58
C PRO A 19 -14.22 -17.26 9.56
N LYS A 20 -14.69 -16.05 9.87
CA LYS A 20 -16.13 -15.76 9.98
C LYS A 20 -16.77 -15.32 8.67
N TYR A 21 -16.05 -14.53 7.86
CA TYR A 21 -16.60 -13.88 6.69
C TYR A 21 -15.93 -14.28 5.37
N GLY A 22 -14.82 -15.02 5.41
CA GLY A 22 -14.05 -15.41 4.23
C GLY A 22 -13.35 -14.25 3.51
N VAL A 23 -13.19 -13.12 4.21
CA VAL A 23 -12.56 -11.90 3.65
C VAL A 23 -11.29 -11.58 4.43
N ILE A 24 -10.18 -11.33 3.71
CA ILE A 24 -8.93 -10.87 4.32
C ILE A 24 -9.00 -9.35 4.46
N PRO A 25 -8.92 -8.80 5.68
CA PRO A 25 -8.85 -7.37 5.90
C PRO A 25 -7.44 -6.87 5.54
N THR A 26 -7.29 -6.21 4.40
CA THR A 26 -5.97 -5.75 3.90
C THR A 26 -5.66 -4.28 4.22
N LEU A 27 -6.65 -3.51 4.67
CA LEU A 27 -6.48 -2.13 5.11
C LEU A 27 -7.03 -1.95 6.52
N PHE A 28 -6.19 -1.44 7.42
CA PHE A 28 -6.53 -1.19 8.83
C PHE A 28 -6.60 0.30 9.10
N LEU A 29 -7.67 0.71 9.76
CA LEU A 29 -7.92 2.09 10.16
C LEU A 29 -8.31 2.14 11.64
N ALA A 30 -7.84 3.15 12.35
CA ALA A 30 -8.27 3.47 13.70
C ALA A 30 -8.40 5.00 13.86
N PRO A 31 -9.39 5.64 13.19
CA PRO A 31 -9.61 7.08 13.30
C PRO A 31 -9.78 7.49 14.77
N ASN A 32 -9.20 8.61 15.17
CA ASN A 32 -9.05 9.12 16.54
C ASN A 32 -8.09 8.35 17.46
N PHE A 33 -7.65 7.15 17.10
CA PHE A 33 -6.78 6.34 17.95
C PHE A 33 -5.40 6.10 17.35
N SER A 34 -5.28 6.13 16.02
CA SER A 34 -4.02 5.85 15.31
C SER A 34 -2.92 6.90 15.53
N THR A 35 -3.26 8.05 16.11
CA THR A 35 -2.29 9.07 16.55
C THR A 35 -1.47 8.63 17.76
N ASP A 36 -1.94 7.64 18.51
CA ASP A 36 -1.22 7.00 19.60
C ASP A 36 -0.21 5.98 19.04
N SER A 37 1.05 6.09 19.48
CA SER A 37 2.15 5.25 18.99
C SER A 37 1.98 3.78 19.34
N GLU A 38 1.35 3.45 20.48
CA GLU A 38 1.07 2.06 20.86
C GLU A 38 0.03 1.45 19.94
N VAL A 39 -1.06 2.19 19.65
CA VAL A 39 -2.10 1.75 18.70
C VAL A 39 -1.52 1.60 17.30
N ALA A 40 -0.70 2.57 16.84
CA ALA A 40 -0.04 2.51 15.54
C ALA A 40 0.88 1.29 15.41
N ALA A 41 1.63 0.94 16.46
CA ALA A 41 2.50 -0.23 16.49
C ALA A 41 1.69 -1.55 16.43
N ILE A 42 0.57 -1.63 17.16
CA ILE A 42 -0.32 -2.80 17.13
C ILE A 42 -0.96 -2.97 15.74
N MET A 43 -1.39 -1.86 15.13
CA MET A 43 -1.93 -1.88 13.77
C MET A 43 -0.89 -2.39 12.76
N ALA A 44 0.37 -1.94 12.87
CA ALA A 44 1.47 -2.41 12.03
C ALA A 44 1.73 -3.91 12.21
N ALA A 45 1.86 -4.38 13.44
CA ALA A 45 2.08 -5.78 13.75
C ALA A 45 0.95 -6.68 13.24
N LYS A 46 -0.31 -6.18 13.27
CA LYS A 46 -1.44 -6.91 12.70
C LYS A 46 -1.48 -6.87 11.19
N ALA A 47 -1.08 -5.76 10.57
CA ALA A 47 -0.96 -5.67 9.12
C ALA A 47 0.12 -6.61 8.56
N GLU A 48 1.18 -6.86 9.32
CA GLU A 48 2.25 -7.80 8.93
C GLU A 48 1.88 -9.28 9.15
N ASN A 49 0.95 -9.55 10.06
CA ASN A 49 0.57 -10.93 10.40
C ASN A 49 -0.91 -11.06 10.77
N ILE A 50 -1.73 -11.31 9.78
CA ILE A 50 -3.17 -11.58 9.94
C ILE A 50 -3.35 -13.11 9.95
N ASN A 51 -3.84 -13.65 11.07
CA ASN A 51 -4.04 -15.10 11.26
C ASN A 51 -2.78 -15.97 11.03
N GLY A 52 -1.58 -15.42 11.18
CA GLY A 52 -0.33 -16.13 10.93
C GLY A 52 -0.02 -16.38 9.45
N LEU A 53 -0.80 -15.86 8.52
CA LEU A 53 -0.73 -16.20 7.09
C LEU A 53 -0.74 -14.99 6.16
N PHE A 54 -1.58 -14.00 6.43
CA PHE A 54 -1.88 -12.92 5.49
C PHE A 54 -1.24 -11.60 5.89
N THR A 55 -1.10 -10.70 4.92
CA THR A 55 -0.53 -9.36 5.14
C THR A 55 -1.42 -8.28 4.55
N GLY A 56 -1.33 -7.08 5.12
CA GLY A 56 -2.06 -5.88 4.70
C GLY A 56 -1.28 -4.60 5.03
N LYS A 57 -1.98 -3.48 5.14
CA LYS A 57 -1.43 -2.16 5.48
C LYS A 57 -2.26 -1.47 6.55
N ALA A 58 -1.58 -0.74 7.44
CA ALA A 58 -2.18 0.12 8.45
C ALA A 58 -2.06 1.59 7.99
N ILE A 59 -3.17 2.31 7.97
CA ILE A 59 -3.19 3.74 7.64
C ILE A 59 -3.35 4.55 8.93
N ILE A 60 -2.38 5.41 9.20
CA ILE A 60 -2.21 6.13 10.46
C ILE A 60 -2.40 7.62 10.19
N ASP A 61 -3.24 8.26 10.98
CA ASP A 61 -3.38 9.70 10.97
C ASP A 61 -2.28 10.33 11.83
N ALA A 62 -1.52 11.28 11.28
CA ALA A 62 -0.62 12.09 12.09
C ALA A 62 -1.44 13.03 13.01
N ASP A 63 -0.93 13.24 14.20
CA ASP A 63 -1.61 14.04 15.21
C ASP A 63 -1.64 15.53 14.86
N THR A 64 -2.80 16.03 14.46
CA THR A 64 -3.04 17.43 14.09
C THR A 64 -3.36 18.35 15.27
N GLU A 65 -3.40 17.84 16.52
CA GLU A 65 -3.49 18.66 17.72
C GLU A 65 -2.11 19.19 18.11
N THR A 66 -1.09 18.34 18.03
CA THR A 66 0.29 18.67 18.41
C THR A 66 1.14 19.09 17.22
N VAL A 67 0.90 18.56 16.01
CA VAL A 67 1.66 18.84 14.79
C VAL A 67 0.85 19.74 13.86
N LYS A 68 1.09 21.05 13.96
CA LYS A 68 0.32 22.08 13.24
C LYS A 68 0.99 22.55 11.97
N VAL A 69 2.28 22.25 11.76
CA VAL A 69 3.06 22.69 10.60
C VAL A 69 3.57 21.47 9.85
N TYR A 70 3.46 21.51 8.52
CA TYR A 70 3.87 20.39 7.64
C TYR A 70 5.32 19.95 7.85
N SER A 71 6.23 20.88 8.20
CA SER A 71 7.65 20.60 8.43
C SER A 71 7.92 19.73 9.66
N ASP A 72 6.99 19.68 10.61
CA ASP A 72 7.16 18.97 11.87
C ASP A 72 6.60 17.53 11.82
N VAL A 73 5.83 17.21 10.78
CA VAL A 73 5.23 15.88 10.60
C VAL A 73 6.26 14.76 10.49
N PRO A 74 7.39 14.91 9.75
CA PRO A 74 8.44 13.90 9.71
C PRO A 74 9.09 13.64 11.08
N ALA A 75 9.28 14.69 11.88
CA ALA A 75 9.83 14.56 13.24
C ALA A 75 8.85 13.82 14.16
N TRP A 76 7.55 14.12 14.06
CA TRP A 76 6.49 13.38 14.77
C TRP A 76 6.48 11.89 14.37
N LYS A 77 6.53 11.59 13.08
CA LYS A 77 6.58 10.23 12.56
C LYS A 77 7.76 9.44 13.16
N SER A 78 8.95 10.02 13.14
CA SER A 78 10.17 9.41 13.66
C SER A 78 10.12 9.22 15.20
N LYS A 79 9.63 10.24 15.92
CA LYS A 79 9.48 10.18 17.38
C LYS A 79 8.54 9.05 17.84
N ASN A 80 7.50 8.77 17.06
CA ASN A 80 6.53 7.71 17.34
C ASN A 80 6.91 6.35 16.73
N ASN A 81 8.12 6.20 16.18
CA ASN A 81 8.62 4.96 15.55
C ASN A 81 7.68 4.43 14.43
N ILE A 82 7.01 5.33 13.70
CA ILE A 82 6.14 4.96 12.58
C ILE A 82 7.03 4.90 11.33
N THR A 83 7.70 3.75 11.12
CA THR A 83 8.75 3.59 10.11
C THR A 83 8.67 2.25 9.37
N GLN A 84 7.59 1.50 9.53
CA GLN A 84 7.45 0.18 8.93
C GLN A 84 6.86 0.26 7.51
N PRO A 85 7.23 -0.65 6.60
CA PRO A 85 6.62 -0.76 5.27
C PRO A 85 5.12 -1.12 5.32
N SER A 86 4.67 -1.71 6.44
CA SER A 86 3.26 -2.02 6.68
C SER A 86 2.41 -0.81 7.04
N GLN A 87 3.03 0.36 7.29
CA GLN A 87 2.37 1.59 7.70
C GLN A 87 2.31 2.62 6.58
N LEU A 88 1.18 3.32 6.48
CA LEU A 88 0.98 4.52 5.66
C LEU A 88 0.61 5.67 6.59
N VAL A 89 1.26 6.81 6.44
CA VAL A 89 0.99 8.00 7.27
C VAL A 89 0.26 9.04 6.44
N THR A 90 -0.82 9.60 6.99
CA THR A 90 -1.60 10.66 6.35
C THR A 90 -1.62 11.93 7.20
N TRP A 91 -1.54 13.11 6.58
CA TRP A 91 -1.65 14.43 7.18
C TRP A 91 -2.07 15.47 6.13
N PRO A 92 -2.85 16.49 6.45
CA PRO A 92 -3.62 16.74 7.67
C PRO A 92 -5.00 16.06 7.65
N LYS A 93 -5.97 16.54 8.43
CA LYS A 93 -7.39 16.16 8.31
C LYS A 93 -8.01 16.83 7.08
N TYR A 94 -9.11 16.28 6.60
CA TYR A 94 -9.85 16.78 5.44
C TYR A 94 -11.20 17.38 5.85
N THR A 95 -11.66 18.38 5.11
CA THR A 95 -12.99 18.97 5.31
C THR A 95 -13.93 18.61 4.17
N LEU A 96 -15.19 18.34 4.53
CA LEU A 96 -16.26 18.08 3.57
C LEU A 96 -17.59 18.49 4.18
N GLY A 97 -18.33 19.38 3.50
CA GLY A 97 -19.64 19.86 3.94
C GLY A 97 -19.61 20.52 5.33
N GLY A 98 -18.53 21.26 5.64
CA GLY A 98 -18.34 21.93 6.94
C GLY A 98 -17.95 21.01 8.10
N LYS A 99 -17.64 19.74 7.86
CA LYS A 99 -17.18 18.78 8.85
C LYS A 99 -15.74 18.39 8.61
N ILE A 100 -15.04 18.01 9.68
CA ILE A 100 -13.64 17.58 9.65
C ILE A 100 -13.59 16.05 9.79
N TYR A 101 -12.84 15.42 8.89
CA TYR A 101 -12.68 13.96 8.82
C TYR A 101 -11.21 13.58 8.90
N HIS A 102 -10.94 12.37 9.37
CA HIS A 102 -9.61 11.77 9.32
C HIS A 102 -9.21 11.44 7.88
N SER A 103 -8.01 11.84 7.49
CA SER A 103 -7.48 11.60 6.14
C SER A 103 -7.27 10.12 5.84
N SER A 104 -6.97 9.30 6.85
CA SER A 104 -6.86 7.84 6.72
C SER A 104 -8.11 7.20 6.11
N VAL A 105 -9.31 7.70 6.47
CA VAL A 105 -10.59 7.19 5.94
C VAL A 105 -10.73 7.47 4.45
N HIS A 106 -10.40 8.70 4.03
CA HIS A 106 -10.43 9.07 2.61
C HIS A 106 -9.35 8.33 1.82
N GLN A 107 -8.17 8.17 2.41
CA GLN A 107 -7.08 7.42 1.78
C GLN A 107 -7.47 5.95 1.55
N ALA A 108 -8.04 5.28 2.54
CA ALA A 108 -8.55 3.92 2.36
C ALA A 108 -9.67 3.85 1.31
N GLY A 109 -10.56 4.84 1.31
CA GLY A 109 -11.64 4.93 0.33
C GLY A 109 -11.13 5.07 -1.10
N ILE A 110 -10.17 5.97 -1.35
CA ILE A 110 -9.61 6.15 -2.70
C ILE A 110 -8.76 4.95 -3.13
N MET A 111 -8.00 4.34 -2.21
CA MET A 111 -7.26 3.10 -2.50
C MET A 111 -8.20 1.97 -2.90
N SER A 112 -9.26 1.74 -2.12
CA SER A 112 -10.25 0.70 -2.42
C SER A 112 -11.01 0.96 -3.72
N LYS A 113 -11.33 2.23 -4.02
CA LYS A 113 -11.96 2.63 -5.28
C LYS A 113 -11.02 2.38 -6.46
N THR A 114 -9.74 2.75 -6.34
CA THR A 114 -8.74 2.52 -7.38
C THR A 114 -8.55 1.04 -7.65
N ASP A 115 -8.44 0.23 -6.60
CA ASP A 115 -8.31 -1.24 -6.72
C ASP A 115 -9.52 -1.87 -7.43
N ALA A 116 -10.74 -1.38 -7.16
CA ALA A 116 -11.98 -1.95 -7.70
C ALA A 116 -12.31 -1.47 -9.11
N THR A 117 -11.77 -0.32 -9.55
CA THR A 117 -12.06 0.24 -10.88
C THR A 117 -11.37 -0.59 -11.96
N GLU A 118 -12.15 -1.04 -12.97
CA GLU A 118 -11.69 -1.97 -14.02
C GLU A 118 -10.50 -1.42 -14.81
N ASP A 119 -10.57 -0.15 -15.23
CA ASP A 119 -9.50 0.52 -15.99
C ASP A 119 -8.26 0.91 -15.16
N LEU A 120 -8.26 0.65 -13.85
CA LEU A 120 -7.16 0.96 -12.93
C LEU A 120 -6.61 -0.31 -12.30
N GLY A 121 -7.09 -0.67 -11.11
CA GLY A 121 -6.63 -1.86 -10.39
C GLY A 121 -7.26 -3.17 -10.88
N GLY A 122 -8.48 -3.12 -11.43
CA GLY A 122 -9.19 -4.30 -11.93
C GLY A 122 -9.28 -5.44 -10.92
N GLY A 123 -9.53 -5.10 -9.63
CA GLY A 123 -9.56 -6.05 -8.52
C GLY A 123 -8.20 -6.32 -7.87
N SER A 124 -7.15 -5.58 -8.23
CA SER A 124 -5.81 -5.69 -7.65
C SER A 124 -5.25 -4.33 -7.23
N PRO A 125 -4.28 -4.26 -6.32
CA PRO A 125 -3.66 -2.99 -5.89
C PRO A 125 -2.47 -2.55 -6.77
N CYS A 126 -2.47 -2.90 -8.05
CA CYS A 126 -1.35 -2.60 -8.96
C CYS A 126 -1.22 -1.10 -9.28
N GLU A 127 -2.32 -0.36 -9.21
CA GLU A 127 -2.36 1.06 -9.52
C GLU A 127 -2.24 1.92 -8.25
N SER A 128 -1.54 3.05 -8.35
CA SER A 128 -1.43 4.00 -7.25
C SER A 128 -2.69 4.83 -7.09
N ALA A 129 -3.12 5.05 -5.85
CA ALA A 129 -4.17 6.01 -5.52
C ALA A 129 -3.68 7.47 -5.50
N SER A 130 -2.36 7.72 -5.62
CA SER A 130 -1.82 9.07 -5.77
C SER A 130 -2.30 9.70 -7.07
N ASN A 131 -2.53 11.01 -7.04
CA ASN A 131 -3.08 11.78 -8.15
C ASN A 131 -4.49 11.35 -8.61
N LYS A 132 -5.22 10.61 -7.78
CA LYS A 132 -6.64 10.28 -8.01
C LYS A 132 -7.52 11.26 -7.22
N THR A 133 -8.60 11.73 -7.85
CA THR A 133 -9.52 12.72 -7.25
C THR A 133 -10.19 12.20 -6.00
N ILE A 134 -10.12 12.97 -4.93
CA ILE A 134 -10.83 12.76 -3.66
C ILE A 134 -11.90 13.83 -3.47
N GLN A 135 -13.02 13.46 -2.84
CA GLN A 135 -14.12 14.38 -2.59
C GLN A 135 -13.92 15.07 -1.24
N ILE A 136 -13.25 16.21 -1.25
CA ILE A 136 -13.05 17.07 -0.09
C ILE A 136 -13.17 18.54 -0.52
N ASP A 137 -13.53 19.41 0.44
CA ASP A 137 -13.63 20.85 0.21
C ASP A 137 -12.32 21.56 0.56
N GLY A 138 -11.51 20.97 1.45
CA GLY A 138 -10.25 21.54 1.92
C GLY A 138 -9.55 20.64 2.91
N MET A 139 -8.53 21.18 3.53
CA MET A 139 -7.73 20.53 4.56
C MET A 139 -7.72 21.38 5.83
N ALA A 140 -7.72 20.74 7.01
CA ALA A 140 -7.72 21.42 8.28
C ALA A 140 -6.96 20.65 9.37
N LEU A 141 -6.58 21.35 10.43
CA LEU A 141 -6.14 20.77 11.69
C LEU A 141 -7.34 20.34 12.55
N ALA A 142 -7.07 19.72 13.69
CA ALA A 142 -8.11 19.29 14.62
C ALA A 142 -8.97 20.45 15.17
N ASP A 143 -8.37 21.63 15.34
CA ASP A 143 -9.01 22.84 15.83
C ASP A 143 -9.80 23.62 14.74
N GLY A 144 -9.84 23.11 13.52
CA GLY A 144 -10.51 23.74 12.38
C GLY A 144 -9.64 24.77 11.63
N THR A 145 -8.41 24.98 12.03
CA THR A 145 -7.48 25.85 11.31
C THR A 145 -7.25 25.29 9.90
N GLU A 146 -7.48 26.08 8.89
CA GLU A 146 -7.26 25.71 7.48
C GLU A 146 -5.77 25.42 7.21
N VAL A 147 -5.51 24.38 6.45
CA VAL A 147 -4.17 24.03 5.97
C VAL A 147 -4.12 24.16 4.47
N LEU A 148 -3.20 25.01 3.99
CA LEU A 148 -2.94 25.20 2.56
C LEU A 148 -1.58 24.62 2.19
N LEU A 149 -1.58 23.63 1.31
CA LEU A 149 -0.38 23.02 0.78
C LEU A 149 -0.24 23.38 -0.71
N ASP A 150 0.91 23.94 -1.05
CA ASP A 150 1.41 24.03 -2.41
C ASP A 150 2.17 22.73 -2.80
N LEU A 151 2.55 22.63 -4.07
CA LEU A 151 3.27 21.45 -4.57
C LEU A 151 4.58 21.20 -3.83
N VAL A 152 5.30 22.27 -3.43
CA VAL A 152 6.59 22.13 -2.73
C VAL A 152 6.40 21.52 -1.34
N LYS A 153 5.41 22.00 -0.59
CA LYS A 153 5.10 21.46 0.75
C LYS A 153 4.55 20.03 0.67
N ALA A 154 3.69 19.75 -0.32
CA ALA A 154 3.16 18.41 -0.54
C ALA A 154 4.28 17.42 -0.91
N ASN A 155 5.19 17.81 -1.79
CA ASN A 155 6.35 16.98 -2.15
C ASN A 155 7.33 16.82 -0.99
N TYR A 156 7.49 17.82 -0.11
CA TYR A 156 8.26 17.66 1.12
C TYR A 156 7.68 16.58 2.04
N LEU A 157 6.35 16.56 2.22
CA LEU A 157 5.69 15.50 2.98
C LEU A 157 5.90 14.12 2.33
N ASN A 158 5.71 14.02 1.02
CA ASN A 158 5.91 12.77 0.28
C ASN A 158 7.35 12.27 0.37
N SER A 159 8.34 13.17 0.26
CA SER A 159 9.76 12.81 0.42
C SER A 159 10.11 12.28 1.82
N ASN A 160 9.18 12.36 2.76
CA ASN A 160 9.28 11.80 4.10
C ASN A 160 8.27 10.65 4.38
N GLY A 161 7.67 10.09 3.32
CA GLY A 161 6.72 8.97 3.43
C GLY A 161 5.40 9.35 4.10
N ILE A 162 4.90 10.56 3.81
CA ILE A 162 3.64 11.09 4.33
C ILE A 162 2.72 11.41 3.17
N ILE A 163 1.54 10.82 3.16
CA ILE A 163 0.50 11.03 2.16
C ILE A 163 -0.34 12.24 2.57
N THR A 164 -0.67 13.09 1.60
CA THR A 164 -1.49 14.29 1.80
C THR A 164 -2.52 14.45 0.68
N ALA A 165 -3.16 15.60 0.61
CA ALA A 165 -3.94 16.01 -0.54
C ALA A 165 -3.32 17.24 -1.19
N LEU A 166 -3.53 17.39 -2.50
CA LEU A 166 -3.08 18.52 -3.28
C LEU A 166 -4.19 19.01 -4.21
N ASN A 167 -4.37 20.32 -4.30
CA ASN A 167 -5.23 20.94 -5.31
C ASN A 167 -4.35 21.77 -6.24
N LEU A 168 -3.98 21.19 -7.39
CA LEU A 168 -3.19 21.87 -8.42
C LEU A 168 -4.04 22.28 -9.63
N THR A 169 -5.05 21.49 -9.97
CA THR A 169 -5.83 21.61 -11.22
C THR A 169 -7.29 21.95 -10.99
N GLY A 170 -7.64 22.48 -9.79
CA GLY A 170 -9.02 22.86 -9.44
C GLY A 170 -9.84 21.77 -8.74
N SER A 171 -9.25 20.59 -8.52
CA SER A 171 -9.84 19.53 -7.68
C SER A 171 -8.78 18.95 -6.76
N PHE A 172 -9.21 18.47 -5.59
CA PHE A 172 -8.31 17.79 -4.67
C PHE A 172 -8.03 16.36 -5.15
N VAL A 173 -6.74 16.00 -5.11
CA VAL A 173 -6.26 14.64 -5.38
C VAL A 173 -5.51 14.12 -4.15
N SER A 174 -5.53 12.80 -3.93
CA SER A 174 -4.59 12.16 -3.00
C SER A 174 -3.18 12.33 -3.55
N TRP A 175 -2.20 12.63 -2.70
CA TRP A 175 -0.83 12.93 -3.12
C TRP A 175 0.20 12.23 -2.23
N GLY A 176 0.87 11.24 -2.78
CA GLY A 176 1.92 10.44 -2.14
C GLY A 176 1.82 8.96 -2.50
N ASN A 177 2.98 8.35 -2.72
CA ASN A 177 3.14 6.95 -3.14
C ASN A 177 3.87 6.08 -2.12
N GLU A 178 4.44 6.71 -1.09
CA GLU A 178 5.41 6.09 -0.20
C GLU A 178 4.75 5.55 1.07
N THR A 179 5.31 4.45 1.58
CA THR A 179 5.03 3.93 2.91
C THR A 179 5.82 4.70 3.98
N ALA A 180 5.52 4.45 5.24
CA ALA A 180 6.20 5.12 6.36
C ALA A 180 7.69 4.79 6.48
N CYS A 181 8.22 3.74 5.83
CA CYS A 181 9.63 3.41 5.87
C CYS A 181 10.51 4.38 5.07
N TYR A 182 9.93 5.12 4.13
CA TYR A 182 10.65 6.11 3.35
C TYR A 182 10.95 7.38 4.17
N PRO A 183 12.12 8.02 4.04
CA PRO A 183 13.23 7.74 3.12
C PRO A 183 14.30 6.79 3.67
N ALA A 184 14.15 6.25 4.89
CA ALA A 184 15.16 5.41 5.51
C ALA A 184 15.36 4.06 4.78
N ASN A 185 14.28 3.53 4.20
CA ASN A 185 14.31 2.36 3.32
C ASN A 185 13.86 2.78 1.92
N THR A 186 14.68 2.47 0.91
CA THR A 186 14.46 2.78 -0.51
C THR A 186 14.31 1.52 -1.36
N ASP A 187 14.08 0.37 -0.75
CA ASP A 187 13.71 -0.84 -1.49
C ASP A 187 12.32 -0.65 -2.11
N VAL A 188 12.24 -0.81 -3.42
CA VAL A 188 11.00 -0.59 -4.21
C VAL A 188 9.84 -1.45 -3.69
N THR A 189 10.13 -2.65 -3.19
CA THR A 189 9.14 -3.57 -2.65
C THR A 189 8.54 -3.11 -1.32
N ASP A 190 9.24 -2.23 -0.60
CA ASP A 190 8.86 -1.73 0.70
C ASP A 190 8.28 -0.31 0.65
N TYR A 191 8.97 0.61 -0.07
CA TYR A 191 8.61 2.02 0.03
C TYR A 191 7.47 2.45 -0.89
N PHE A 192 7.27 1.84 -2.08
CA PHE A 192 6.07 2.12 -2.86
C PHE A 192 4.90 1.29 -2.35
N TYR A 193 3.87 1.95 -1.80
CA TYR A 193 2.77 1.22 -1.19
C TYR A 193 1.98 0.36 -2.19
N CYS A 194 1.82 0.77 -3.46
CA CYS A 194 1.14 -0.04 -4.47
C CYS A 194 1.95 -1.30 -4.80
N VAL A 195 3.27 -1.19 -4.97
CA VAL A 195 4.17 -2.34 -5.18
C VAL A 195 4.12 -3.29 -3.98
N SER A 196 4.32 -2.75 -2.78
CA SER A 196 4.27 -3.51 -1.52
C SER A 196 2.91 -4.20 -1.30
N ARG A 197 1.80 -3.54 -1.64
CA ARG A 197 0.45 -4.13 -1.61
C ARG A 197 0.26 -5.20 -2.67
N MET A 198 0.87 -5.04 -3.83
CA MET A 198 0.80 -6.05 -4.90
C MET A 198 1.52 -7.34 -4.48
N PHE A 199 2.68 -7.24 -3.82
CA PHE A 199 3.34 -8.41 -3.21
C PHE A 199 2.45 -9.08 -2.17
N SER A 200 1.84 -8.31 -1.27
CA SER A 200 0.90 -8.83 -0.27
C SER A 200 -0.32 -9.51 -0.92
N TRP A 201 -0.89 -8.89 -1.96
CA TRP A 201 -2.06 -9.40 -2.66
C TRP A 201 -1.76 -10.71 -3.41
N VAL A 202 -0.61 -10.79 -4.08
CA VAL A 202 -0.16 -12.04 -4.74
C VAL A 202 0.08 -13.13 -3.71
N ALA A 203 0.80 -12.83 -2.61
CA ALA A 203 1.05 -13.80 -1.55
C ALA A 203 -0.26 -14.33 -0.94
N ASN A 204 -1.17 -13.44 -0.56
CA ASN A 204 -2.48 -13.80 0.00
C ASN A 204 -3.30 -14.67 -0.98
N SER A 205 -3.29 -14.32 -2.28
CA SER A 205 -3.99 -15.05 -3.34
C SER A 205 -3.42 -16.46 -3.56
N VAL A 206 -2.09 -16.58 -3.55
CA VAL A 206 -1.40 -17.88 -3.67
C VAL A 206 -1.73 -18.77 -2.48
N ILE A 207 -1.68 -18.25 -1.24
CA ILE A 207 -2.04 -19.00 -0.03
C ILE A 207 -3.44 -19.56 -0.17
N LEU A 208 -4.43 -18.74 -0.53
CA LEU A 208 -5.82 -19.17 -0.67
C LEU A 208 -6.01 -20.23 -1.77
N SER A 209 -5.43 -19.99 -2.94
CA SER A 209 -5.60 -20.87 -4.11
C SER A 209 -4.89 -22.21 -3.92
N MET A 210 -3.76 -22.21 -3.21
CA MET A 210 -2.96 -23.41 -2.98
C MET A 210 -3.33 -24.15 -1.68
N TRP A 211 -4.20 -23.61 -0.83
CA TRP A 211 -4.59 -24.23 0.44
C TRP A 211 -5.05 -25.68 0.28
N SER A 212 -5.81 -25.98 -0.77
CA SER A 212 -6.30 -27.32 -1.08
C SER A 212 -5.21 -28.33 -1.46
N LYS A 213 -3.96 -27.88 -1.65
CA LYS A 213 -2.79 -28.72 -1.96
C LYS A 213 -2.03 -29.16 -0.70
N VAL A 214 -2.25 -28.51 0.45
CA VAL A 214 -1.67 -28.88 1.73
C VAL A 214 -2.14 -30.29 2.11
N ASP A 215 -1.28 -31.06 2.77
CA ASP A 215 -1.48 -32.47 3.18
C ASP A 215 -1.69 -33.47 2.03
N LYS A 216 -1.52 -33.07 0.77
CA LYS A 216 -1.47 -34.01 -0.36
C LYS A 216 -0.11 -34.69 -0.46
N LYS A 217 -0.10 -35.82 -1.16
CA LYS A 217 1.15 -36.58 -1.41
C LYS A 217 2.17 -35.68 -2.13
N LEU A 218 3.29 -35.39 -1.48
CA LEU A 218 4.39 -34.64 -2.07
C LEU A 218 5.09 -35.54 -3.12
N ASN A 219 4.87 -35.20 -4.38
CA ASN A 219 5.46 -35.90 -5.52
C ASN A 219 5.63 -34.94 -6.69
N LYS A 220 6.36 -35.35 -7.73
CA LYS A 220 6.66 -34.55 -8.91
C LYS A 220 5.38 -33.95 -9.52
N ARG A 221 4.29 -34.72 -9.62
CA ARG A 221 3.01 -34.26 -10.17
C ARG A 221 2.39 -33.12 -9.37
N LEU A 222 2.49 -33.15 -8.04
CA LEU A 222 2.00 -32.05 -7.18
C LEU A 222 2.82 -30.80 -7.41
N ILE A 223 4.16 -30.91 -7.43
CA ILE A 223 5.08 -29.80 -7.66
C ILE A 223 4.79 -29.15 -9.02
N GLU A 224 4.73 -29.94 -10.08
CA GLU A 224 4.41 -29.46 -11.43
C GLU A 224 3.03 -28.79 -11.49
N SER A 225 2.01 -29.39 -10.84
CA SER A 225 0.67 -28.83 -10.80
C SER A 225 0.63 -27.47 -10.10
N VAL A 226 1.35 -27.28 -8.99
CA VAL A 226 1.43 -26.00 -8.26
C VAL A 226 2.15 -24.97 -9.12
N THR A 227 3.33 -25.31 -9.62
CA THR A 227 4.15 -24.40 -10.45
C THR A 227 3.39 -23.95 -11.70
N GLN A 228 2.77 -24.87 -12.42
CA GLN A 228 2.00 -24.54 -13.63
C GLN A 228 0.78 -23.67 -13.33
N SER A 229 0.02 -23.99 -12.26
CA SER A 229 -1.18 -23.24 -11.91
C SER A 229 -0.86 -21.79 -11.58
N ILE A 230 0.22 -21.54 -10.82
CA ILE A 230 0.63 -20.18 -10.44
C ILE A 230 1.20 -19.45 -11.67
N ASN A 231 2.01 -20.12 -12.50
CA ASN A 231 2.56 -19.50 -13.73
C ASN A 231 1.46 -19.10 -14.72
N ILE A 232 0.42 -19.91 -14.89
CA ILE A 232 -0.74 -19.56 -15.75
C ILE A 232 -1.42 -18.30 -15.21
N TRP A 233 -1.63 -18.21 -13.89
CA TRP A 233 -2.24 -17.05 -13.27
C TRP A 233 -1.36 -15.79 -13.40
N LEU A 234 -0.04 -15.90 -13.15
CA LEU A 234 0.90 -14.78 -13.33
C LEU A 234 0.95 -14.29 -14.78
N ASN A 235 0.89 -15.20 -15.75
CA ASN A 235 0.79 -14.84 -17.18
C ASN A 235 -0.52 -14.09 -17.47
N GLY A 236 -1.62 -14.45 -16.82
CA GLY A 236 -2.87 -13.69 -16.89
C GLY A 236 -2.73 -12.26 -16.37
N LEU A 237 -2.10 -12.08 -15.20
CA LEU A 237 -1.82 -10.75 -14.64
C LEU A 237 -0.90 -9.92 -15.55
N MET A 238 0.03 -10.55 -16.24
CA MET A 238 0.91 -9.92 -17.21
C MET A 238 0.16 -9.46 -18.47
N ALA A 239 -0.77 -10.28 -18.94
CA ALA A 239 -1.63 -9.94 -20.09
C ALA A 239 -2.59 -8.78 -19.77
N GLU A 240 -2.97 -8.61 -18.51
CA GLU A 240 -3.78 -7.51 -18.00
C GLU A 240 -2.93 -6.29 -17.57
N GLU A 241 -1.63 -6.29 -17.85
CA GLU A 241 -0.64 -5.24 -17.49
C GLU A 241 -0.56 -4.93 -15.98
N LYS A 242 -1.07 -5.83 -15.12
CA LYS A 242 -1.02 -5.68 -13.66
C LYS A 242 0.37 -5.93 -13.08
N ILE A 243 1.18 -6.69 -13.79
CA ILE A 243 2.60 -6.95 -13.50
C ILE A 243 3.41 -6.90 -14.80
N LEU A 244 4.67 -6.47 -14.70
CA LEU A 244 5.60 -6.48 -15.84
C LEU A 244 6.12 -7.88 -16.15
N GLY A 245 6.17 -8.73 -15.12
CA GLY A 245 6.60 -10.10 -15.24
C GLY A 245 6.44 -10.87 -13.94
N GLY A 246 6.30 -12.18 -14.05
CA GLY A 246 6.26 -13.07 -12.91
C GLY A 246 6.44 -14.53 -13.32
N ARG A 247 7.09 -15.31 -12.45
CA ARG A 247 7.27 -16.73 -12.61
C ARG A 247 7.45 -17.44 -11.28
N VAL A 248 7.15 -18.70 -11.24
CA VAL A 248 7.38 -19.58 -10.10
C VAL A 248 8.36 -20.67 -10.51
N GLU A 249 9.33 -20.91 -9.66
CA GLU A 249 10.32 -21.97 -9.79
C GLU A 249 10.35 -22.85 -8.55
N PHE A 250 10.62 -24.13 -8.76
CA PHE A 250 10.94 -25.08 -7.70
C PHE A 250 12.41 -25.40 -7.78
N LEU A 251 13.22 -24.70 -6.96
CA LEU A 251 14.68 -24.79 -7.03
C LEU A 251 15.17 -25.93 -6.15
N GLU A 252 16.03 -26.79 -6.70
CA GLU A 252 16.61 -27.93 -5.98
C GLU A 252 17.46 -27.47 -4.79
N GLU A 253 18.21 -26.39 -4.95
CA GLU A 253 19.06 -25.79 -3.91
C GLU A 253 18.28 -25.25 -2.70
N GLU A 254 17.01 -24.88 -2.88
CA GLU A 254 16.11 -24.42 -1.81
C GLU A 254 15.28 -25.55 -1.19
N ASN A 255 15.32 -26.76 -1.75
CA ASN A 255 14.52 -27.91 -1.38
C ASN A 255 15.38 -29.12 -1.05
N THR A 256 15.98 -29.12 0.12
CA THR A 256 16.87 -30.19 0.54
C THR A 256 16.13 -31.52 0.71
N THR A 257 16.82 -32.64 0.56
CA THR A 257 16.24 -33.97 0.81
C THR A 257 15.62 -34.07 2.21
N ALA A 258 16.22 -33.42 3.21
CA ALA A 258 15.72 -33.40 4.59
C ALA A 258 14.38 -32.64 4.68
N ASP A 259 14.25 -31.51 4.00
CA ASP A 259 12.99 -30.76 3.98
C ASP A 259 11.88 -31.54 3.26
N LEU A 260 12.18 -32.13 2.11
CA LEU A 260 11.23 -32.96 1.36
C LEU A 260 10.79 -34.19 2.16
N LEU A 261 11.70 -34.85 2.91
CA LEU A 261 11.36 -35.93 3.84
C LEU A 261 10.46 -35.45 4.99
N ALA A 262 10.63 -34.22 5.43
CA ALA A 262 9.78 -33.57 6.44
C ALA A 262 8.44 -33.06 5.87
N GLY A 263 8.17 -33.29 4.57
CA GLY A 263 6.97 -32.82 3.90
C GLY A 263 6.96 -31.33 3.56
N LYS A 264 8.11 -30.67 3.59
CA LYS A 264 8.26 -29.25 3.26
C LYS A 264 8.67 -29.07 1.80
N ALA A 265 7.96 -28.21 1.08
CA ALA A 265 8.28 -27.85 -0.30
C ALA A 265 8.26 -26.32 -0.42
N LYS A 266 9.35 -25.72 -0.89
CA LYS A 266 9.51 -24.28 -1.07
C LYS A 266 9.44 -23.94 -2.54
N PHE A 267 8.55 -23.01 -2.88
CA PHE A 267 8.39 -22.46 -4.21
C PHE A 267 8.89 -21.02 -4.21
N HIS A 268 9.74 -20.68 -5.15
CA HIS A 268 10.26 -19.33 -5.31
C HIS A 268 9.43 -18.57 -6.35
N ILE A 269 8.82 -17.47 -5.94
CA ILE A 269 7.99 -16.63 -6.80
C ILE A 269 8.77 -15.34 -7.10
N TYR A 270 9.08 -15.15 -8.38
CA TYR A 270 9.62 -13.89 -8.89
C TYR A 270 8.47 -13.04 -9.39
N LEU A 271 8.43 -11.76 -8.99
CA LEU A 271 7.33 -10.86 -9.30
C LEU A 271 7.86 -9.44 -9.50
N THR A 272 7.43 -8.77 -10.56
CA THR A 272 7.77 -7.38 -10.83
C THR A 272 6.49 -6.58 -11.12
N PRO A 273 5.86 -5.98 -10.10
CA PRO A 273 4.80 -5.00 -10.30
C PRO A 273 5.35 -3.72 -10.94
N PRO A 274 4.55 -2.96 -11.72
CA PRO A 274 4.96 -1.67 -12.23
C PRO A 274 5.13 -0.66 -11.08
N SER A 275 6.19 0.13 -11.13
CA SER A 275 6.35 1.28 -10.24
C SER A 275 5.52 2.46 -10.72
N PRO A 276 4.96 3.29 -9.83
CA PRO A 276 4.24 4.48 -10.24
C PRO A 276 5.19 5.48 -10.93
N ALA A 277 4.74 6.12 -12.00
CA ALA A 277 5.46 7.20 -12.66
C ALA A 277 5.45 8.44 -11.74
N LYS A 278 6.50 8.60 -10.95
CA LYS A 278 6.61 9.64 -9.92
C LYS A 278 6.98 11.00 -10.50
N GLU A 279 7.74 11.01 -11.59
CA GLU A 279 8.23 12.21 -12.26
C GLU A 279 8.23 11.97 -13.78
N LEU A 280 7.74 12.96 -14.51
CA LEU A 280 7.75 12.99 -15.97
C LEU A 280 8.37 14.32 -16.41
N ASP A 281 9.57 14.26 -16.94
CA ASP A 281 10.30 15.43 -17.43
C ASP A 281 10.06 15.66 -18.91
N PHE A 282 9.68 16.88 -19.25
CA PHE A 282 9.49 17.32 -20.62
C PHE A 282 10.51 18.39 -20.96
N VAL A 283 11.41 18.06 -21.88
CA VAL A 283 12.39 19.03 -22.41
C VAL A 283 11.80 19.69 -23.66
N LEU A 284 11.70 21.01 -23.62
CA LEU A 284 11.26 21.79 -24.78
C LEU A 284 12.50 22.38 -25.47
N GLU A 285 12.64 22.08 -26.75
CA GLU A 285 13.72 22.62 -27.58
C GLU A 285 13.12 23.36 -28.78
N TYR A 286 13.69 24.54 -29.07
CA TYR A 286 13.30 25.29 -30.27
C TYR A 286 13.97 24.69 -31.50
N ASP A 287 13.18 24.07 -32.37
CA ASP A 287 13.67 23.47 -33.60
C ASP A 287 13.65 24.51 -34.75
N VAL A 288 14.83 24.97 -35.10
CA VAL A 288 15.02 25.97 -36.18
C VAL A 288 14.71 25.41 -37.58
N SER A 289 14.68 24.09 -37.74
CA SER A 289 14.39 23.47 -39.04
C SER A 289 13.00 23.82 -39.57
N TYR A 290 12.04 24.06 -38.66
CA TYR A 290 10.68 24.47 -39.04
C TYR A 290 10.58 25.87 -39.62
N LEU A 291 11.62 26.70 -39.50
CA LEU A 291 11.65 28.00 -40.19
C LEU A 291 11.73 27.90 -41.72
N GLU A 292 12.23 26.77 -42.25
CA GLU A 292 12.24 26.49 -43.69
C GLU A 292 10.82 26.48 -44.28
N ASN A 293 9.80 26.12 -43.48
CA ASN A 293 8.39 26.14 -43.91
C ASN A 293 7.85 27.54 -44.21
N ILE A 294 8.57 28.61 -43.81
CA ILE A 294 8.17 30.02 -44.13
C ILE A 294 8.36 30.31 -45.62
N PHE A 295 9.22 29.55 -46.29
CA PHE A 295 9.57 29.77 -47.69
C PHE A 295 8.96 28.69 -48.62
N ALA A 296 8.20 27.74 -48.05
CA ALA A 296 7.48 26.72 -48.81
C ALA A 296 6.03 27.17 -49.07
#